data_2a49ad6a07d581f72a5b7585b8b3ab84
#
_entry.id   2a49ad6a07d581f72a5b7585b8b3ab84
#
_cell.length_a   1.000
_cell.length_b   1.000
_cell.length_c   1.000
_cell.angle_alpha   90.00
_cell.angle_beta   90.00
_cell.angle_gamma   90.00
#
_symmetry.space_group_name_H-M   'P 1'
#
loop_
_entity.id
_entity.type
_entity.pdbx_description
1 polymer ?
#
loop_
_entity_poly.entity_id
_entity_poly.type
_entity_poly.pdbx_seq_one_letter_code
_entity_poly.pdbx_strand_id
1 'polypeptide(L)'
;MNILSVNCRGCGRPEAVQEIRQLVVEKRPAVVFLMETRMGEERALGLIADLGFQNAIVVKAEGLSGGLVLLWRGDVMIAEMSKSRSHIDVMLSCERLKISHWRLTGFYGEPRRERRKESWYLLRFLRAQSSEPWLCLGDFNEVLVVEEQIGAIERELWQVIAFQDVVSDCGFTDLGFHGLPYTWDNR
;
A
#
# COMPACT_ATOMS: atom_id res chain seq x y z
N MET A 1 6.83 -2.72 -15.92
CA MET A 1 5.52 -2.32 -15.35
C MET A 1 5.80 -1.45 -14.13
N ASN A 2 5.16 -0.29 -14.04
CA ASN A 2 5.32 0.60 -12.89
C ASN A 2 4.12 0.44 -11.97
N ILE A 3 4.38 0.39 -10.65
CA ILE A 3 3.36 0.41 -9.61
C ILE A 3 3.57 1.68 -8.78
N LEU A 4 2.51 2.42 -8.53
CA LEU A 4 2.53 3.62 -7.69
C LEU A 4 1.79 3.32 -6.38
N SER A 5 2.41 3.63 -5.24
CA SER A 5 1.79 3.52 -3.92
C SER A 5 1.83 4.88 -3.23
N VAL A 6 0.69 5.36 -2.75
CA VAL A 6 0.55 6.70 -2.15
C VAL A 6 -0.30 6.66 -0.90
N ASN A 7 0.23 7.12 0.23
CA ASN A 7 -0.58 7.48 1.39
C ASN A 7 -1.14 8.89 1.18
N CYS A 8 -2.46 8.98 0.94
CA CYS A 8 -3.14 10.21 0.54
C CYS A 8 -3.45 11.15 1.70
N ARG A 9 -3.45 10.64 2.94
CA ARG A 9 -3.87 11.39 4.14
C ARG A 9 -5.22 12.10 3.98
N GLY A 10 -6.10 11.52 3.17
CA GLY A 10 -7.41 12.03 2.83
C GLY A 10 -7.45 12.71 1.45
N CYS A 11 -8.25 12.14 0.54
CA CYS A 11 -8.55 12.71 -0.77
C CYS A 11 -9.75 13.68 -0.72
N GLY A 12 -10.03 14.23 0.45
CA GLY A 12 -11.12 15.21 0.63
C GLY A 12 -10.80 16.58 0.04
N ARG A 13 -9.53 16.91 -0.12
CA ARG A 13 -9.06 18.19 -0.62
C ARG A 13 -8.72 18.07 -2.11
N PRO A 14 -9.14 19.06 -2.94
CA PRO A 14 -8.82 19.07 -4.37
C PRO A 14 -7.32 18.98 -4.67
N GLU A 15 -6.49 19.60 -3.82
CA GLU A 15 -5.03 19.62 -3.96
C GLU A 15 -4.44 18.21 -3.90
N ALA A 16 -4.89 17.38 -2.94
CA ALA A 16 -4.43 15.99 -2.80
C ALA A 16 -4.78 15.15 -4.05
N VAL A 17 -5.97 15.35 -4.61
CA VAL A 17 -6.38 14.69 -5.86
C VAL A 17 -5.53 15.16 -7.04
N GLN A 18 -5.21 16.45 -7.09
CA GLN A 18 -4.37 17.02 -8.14
C GLN A 18 -2.93 16.47 -8.09
N GLU A 19 -2.36 16.33 -6.89
CA GLU A 19 -1.03 15.73 -6.70
C GLU A 19 -1.01 14.27 -7.18
N ILE A 20 -2.01 13.47 -6.81
CA ILE A 20 -2.13 12.08 -7.28
C ILE A 20 -2.24 12.04 -8.81
N ARG A 21 -3.07 12.91 -9.41
CA ARG A 21 -3.22 13.01 -10.87
C ARG A 21 -1.90 13.34 -11.55
N GLN A 22 -1.13 14.28 -11.00
CA GLN A 22 0.17 14.66 -11.52
C GLN A 22 1.16 13.48 -11.47
N LEU A 23 1.21 12.74 -10.36
CA LEU A 23 2.02 11.53 -10.23
C LEU A 23 1.61 10.45 -11.26
N VAL A 24 0.31 10.25 -11.47
CA VAL A 24 -0.20 9.27 -12.45
C VAL A 24 0.20 9.66 -13.88
N VAL A 25 0.14 10.95 -14.23
CA VAL A 25 0.55 11.46 -15.55
C VAL A 25 2.06 11.30 -15.75
N GLU A 26 2.85 11.67 -14.74
CA GLU A 26 4.31 11.63 -14.80
C GLU A 26 4.85 10.19 -14.84
N LYS A 27 4.41 9.35 -13.92
CA LYS A 27 4.96 8.00 -13.74
C LYS A 27 4.29 6.94 -14.62
N ARG A 28 3.11 7.24 -15.19
CA ARG A 28 2.31 6.34 -16.04
C ARG A 28 2.20 4.91 -15.46
N PRO A 29 1.76 4.76 -14.21
CA PRO A 29 1.70 3.47 -13.57
C PRO A 29 0.67 2.55 -14.25
N ALA A 30 0.96 1.24 -14.26
CA ALA A 30 0.01 0.21 -14.66
C ALA A 30 -0.94 -0.13 -13.51
N VAL A 31 -0.45 -0.04 -12.26
CA VAL A 31 -1.21 -0.29 -11.04
C VAL A 31 -0.96 0.87 -10.06
N VAL A 32 -2.01 1.30 -9.36
CA VAL A 32 -1.94 2.34 -8.31
C VAL A 32 -2.59 1.83 -7.05
N PHE A 33 -1.90 1.93 -5.93
CA PHE A 33 -2.44 1.66 -4.60
C PHE A 33 -2.49 2.94 -3.79
N LEU A 34 -3.70 3.32 -3.37
CA LEU A 34 -3.96 4.51 -2.56
C LEU A 34 -4.40 4.10 -1.16
N MET A 35 -3.78 4.72 -0.15
CA MET A 35 -4.08 4.48 1.26
C MET A 35 -4.59 5.76 1.93
N GLU A 36 -5.30 5.61 3.03
CA GLU A 36 -5.91 6.71 3.77
C GLU A 36 -6.73 7.65 2.88
N THR A 37 -7.48 7.09 1.95
CA THR A 37 -8.29 7.93 1.04
C THR A 37 -9.39 8.70 1.78
N ARG A 38 -9.86 8.17 2.91
CA ARG A 38 -10.94 8.72 3.74
C ARG A 38 -12.22 8.99 2.96
N MET A 39 -12.49 8.14 1.97
CA MET A 39 -13.64 8.27 1.09
C MET A 39 -14.62 7.11 1.26
N GLY A 40 -15.91 7.41 1.08
CA GLY A 40 -16.93 6.40 0.80
C GLY A 40 -16.79 5.87 -0.63
N GLU A 41 -17.52 4.81 -0.92
CA GLU A 41 -17.41 4.07 -2.18
C GLU A 41 -17.74 4.95 -3.41
N GLU A 42 -18.83 5.69 -3.39
CA GLU A 42 -19.27 6.55 -4.50
C GLU A 42 -18.20 7.59 -4.88
N ARG A 43 -17.62 8.24 -3.88
CA ARG A 43 -16.56 9.24 -4.10
C ARG A 43 -15.26 8.61 -4.57
N ALA A 44 -14.95 7.39 -4.12
CA ALA A 44 -13.80 6.63 -4.63
C ALA A 44 -13.99 6.29 -6.12
N LEU A 45 -15.18 5.88 -6.54
CA LEU A 45 -15.49 5.62 -7.96
C LEU A 45 -15.33 6.88 -8.82
N GLY A 46 -15.73 8.05 -8.33
CA GLY A 46 -15.47 9.34 -9.00
C GLY A 46 -13.98 9.60 -9.20
N LEU A 47 -13.17 9.42 -8.16
CA LEU A 47 -11.71 9.57 -8.23
C LEU A 47 -11.09 8.62 -9.25
N ILE A 48 -11.55 7.36 -9.32
CA ILE A 48 -11.07 6.36 -10.28
C ILE A 48 -11.25 6.85 -11.71
N ALA A 49 -12.45 7.33 -12.03
CA ALA A 49 -12.77 7.87 -13.35
C ALA A 49 -11.90 9.11 -13.68
N ASP A 50 -11.74 10.02 -12.71
CA ASP A 50 -10.91 11.22 -12.84
C ASP A 50 -9.42 10.92 -13.11
N LEU A 51 -8.91 9.81 -12.57
CA LEU A 51 -7.53 9.35 -12.78
C LEU A 51 -7.36 8.55 -14.09
N GLY A 52 -8.45 8.27 -14.81
CA GLY A 52 -8.43 7.57 -16.10
C GLY A 52 -8.16 6.07 -16.00
N PHE A 53 -8.58 5.44 -14.90
CA PHE A 53 -8.53 4.00 -14.73
C PHE A 53 -9.91 3.38 -14.97
N GLN A 54 -9.95 2.15 -15.49
CA GLN A 54 -11.18 1.43 -15.79
C GLN A 54 -11.53 0.36 -14.75
N ASN A 55 -10.52 -0.08 -13.98
CA ASN A 55 -10.67 -1.18 -13.04
C ASN A 55 -10.21 -0.76 -11.65
N ALA A 56 -10.95 -1.20 -10.64
CA ALA A 56 -10.61 -0.91 -9.25
C ALA A 56 -11.15 -1.95 -8.27
N ILE A 57 -10.45 -2.07 -7.14
CA ILE A 57 -10.95 -2.66 -5.90
C ILE A 57 -10.96 -1.56 -4.84
N VAL A 58 -12.09 -1.40 -4.16
CA VAL A 58 -12.29 -0.37 -3.14
C VAL A 58 -12.56 -1.02 -1.79
N VAL A 59 -11.87 -0.53 -0.77
CA VAL A 59 -12.22 -0.71 0.64
C VAL A 59 -12.60 0.66 1.18
N LYS A 60 -13.87 0.85 1.50
CA LYS A 60 -14.38 2.13 2.00
C LYS A 60 -13.76 2.51 3.33
N ALA A 61 -13.64 3.81 3.57
CA ALA A 61 -13.25 4.34 4.87
C ALA A 61 -14.30 4.03 5.95
N GLU A 62 -13.85 3.85 7.17
CA GLU A 62 -14.70 3.75 8.37
C GLU A 62 -14.65 5.10 9.11
N GLY A 63 -15.72 5.88 9.01
CA GLY A 63 -15.76 7.24 9.52
C GLY A 63 -14.71 8.13 8.81
N LEU A 64 -13.80 8.72 9.59
CA LEU A 64 -12.75 9.64 9.10
C LEU A 64 -11.39 8.96 8.93
N SER A 65 -11.32 7.63 8.97
CA SER A 65 -10.05 6.90 8.90
C SER A 65 -10.07 5.79 7.86
N GLY A 66 -8.88 5.43 7.36
CA GLY A 66 -8.69 4.35 6.41
C GLY A 66 -9.16 4.70 4.99
N GLY A 67 -9.67 3.68 4.29
CA GLY A 67 -10.00 3.74 2.88
C GLY A 67 -8.81 3.35 2.02
N LEU A 68 -8.94 2.25 1.29
CA LEU A 68 -7.93 1.74 0.37
C LEU A 68 -8.53 1.62 -1.03
N VAL A 69 -7.73 1.92 -2.04
CA VAL A 69 -8.13 1.78 -3.43
C VAL A 69 -6.97 1.19 -4.23
N LEU A 70 -7.22 0.10 -4.93
CA LEU A 70 -6.31 -0.46 -5.92
C LEU A 70 -6.89 -0.21 -7.31
N LEU A 71 -6.13 0.43 -8.18
CA LEU A 71 -6.50 0.78 -9.55
C LEU A 71 -5.56 0.10 -10.53
N TRP A 72 -6.06 -0.30 -11.70
CA TRP A 72 -5.18 -0.85 -12.74
C TRP A 72 -5.70 -0.59 -14.15
N ARG A 73 -4.78 -0.65 -15.12
CA ARG A 73 -5.08 -0.49 -16.54
C ARG A 73 -5.52 -1.82 -17.15
N GLY A 74 -6.24 -1.76 -18.27
CA GLY A 74 -6.87 -2.92 -18.91
C GLY A 74 -5.91 -4.00 -19.44
N ASP A 75 -4.60 -3.73 -19.53
CA ASP A 75 -3.58 -4.72 -19.92
C ASP A 75 -3.06 -5.56 -18.73
N VAL A 76 -3.54 -5.28 -17.54
CA VAL A 76 -3.23 -6.02 -16.30
C VAL A 76 -4.45 -6.83 -15.89
N MET A 77 -4.27 -8.14 -15.74
CA MET A 77 -5.30 -9.03 -15.20
C MET A 77 -5.13 -9.14 -13.69
N ILE A 78 -6.19 -8.86 -12.95
CA ILE A 78 -6.20 -8.95 -11.49
C ILE A 78 -7.36 -9.81 -11.02
N ALA A 79 -7.05 -10.75 -10.11
CA ALA A 79 -8.02 -11.52 -9.35
C ALA A 79 -7.87 -11.19 -7.87
N GLU A 80 -8.95 -10.70 -7.23
CA GLU A 80 -8.98 -10.43 -5.80
C GLU A 80 -8.85 -11.75 -5.02
N MET A 81 -7.93 -11.81 -4.06
CA MET A 81 -7.77 -12.93 -3.12
C MET A 81 -8.44 -12.60 -1.78
N SER A 82 -8.10 -11.44 -1.22
CA SER A 82 -8.69 -10.96 0.01
C SER A 82 -8.56 -9.45 0.16
N LYS A 83 -9.38 -8.86 1.01
CA LYS A 83 -9.27 -7.45 1.40
C LYS A 83 -9.80 -7.21 2.79
N SER A 84 -9.26 -6.19 3.44
CA SER A 84 -9.73 -5.66 4.71
C SER A 84 -9.44 -4.16 4.79
N ARG A 85 -9.73 -3.55 5.93
CA ARG A 85 -9.36 -2.15 6.19
C ARG A 85 -7.84 -1.89 6.10
N SER A 86 -7.02 -2.94 6.17
CA SER A 86 -5.56 -2.87 6.24
C SER A 86 -4.85 -3.42 5.01
N HIS A 87 -5.57 -4.06 4.08
CA HIS A 87 -4.95 -4.60 2.86
C HIS A 87 -5.93 -4.80 1.71
N ILE A 88 -5.38 -4.83 0.51
CA ILE A 88 -5.97 -5.39 -0.70
C ILE A 88 -4.95 -6.36 -1.28
N ASP A 89 -5.30 -7.64 -1.35
CA ASP A 89 -4.45 -8.73 -1.76
C ASP A 89 -4.98 -9.35 -3.05
N VAL A 90 -4.14 -9.44 -4.06
CA VAL A 90 -4.55 -9.85 -5.41
C VAL A 90 -3.51 -10.73 -6.06
N MET A 91 -3.98 -11.61 -6.94
CA MET A 91 -3.15 -12.28 -7.93
C MET A 91 -3.12 -11.45 -9.21
N LEU A 92 -1.92 -11.21 -9.74
CA LEU A 92 -1.69 -10.35 -10.89
C LEU A 92 -0.97 -11.10 -12.00
N SER A 93 -1.38 -10.84 -13.26
CA SER A 93 -0.67 -11.26 -14.45
C SER A 93 -0.74 -10.19 -15.55
N CYS A 94 0.21 -10.21 -16.47
CA CYS A 94 0.25 -9.28 -17.61
C CYS A 94 0.86 -9.98 -18.81
N GLU A 95 0.02 -10.37 -19.76
CA GLU A 95 0.46 -11.10 -20.98
C GLU A 95 1.43 -10.28 -21.82
N ARG A 96 1.17 -8.99 -21.99
CA ARG A 96 2.02 -8.08 -22.78
C ARG A 96 3.47 -8.06 -22.28
N LEU A 97 3.68 -8.23 -20.99
CA LEU A 97 5.00 -8.24 -20.35
C LEU A 97 5.53 -9.66 -20.10
N LYS A 98 4.80 -10.69 -20.53
CA LYS A 98 5.11 -12.10 -20.25
C LYS A 98 5.29 -12.36 -18.75
N ILE A 99 4.56 -11.62 -17.92
CA ILE A 99 4.53 -11.79 -16.47
C ILE A 99 3.43 -12.82 -16.16
N SER A 100 3.85 -13.97 -15.68
CA SER A 100 2.95 -15.01 -15.16
C SER A 100 2.39 -14.58 -13.79
N HIS A 101 1.65 -15.46 -13.16
CA HIS A 101 1.01 -15.20 -11.87
C HIS A 101 2.03 -14.80 -10.80
N TRP A 102 1.78 -13.69 -10.13
CA TRP A 102 2.47 -13.25 -8.93
C TRP A 102 1.50 -12.48 -8.03
N ARG A 103 1.81 -12.44 -6.76
CA ARG A 103 0.94 -11.86 -5.76
C ARG A 103 1.36 -10.43 -5.45
N LEU A 104 0.37 -9.54 -5.41
CA LEU A 104 0.52 -8.15 -4.99
C LEU A 104 -0.37 -7.90 -3.79
N THR A 105 0.22 -7.41 -2.69
CA THR A 105 -0.54 -6.90 -1.56
C THR A 105 -0.28 -5.42 -1.38
N GLY A 106 -1.32 -4.62 -1.55
CA GLY A 106 -1.34 -3.24 -1.05
C GLY A 106 -1.63 -3.26 0.44
N PHE A 107 -0.69 -2.79 1.26
CA PHE A 107 -0.74 -2.90 2.71
C PHE A 107 -0.76 -1.53 3.40
N TYR A 108 -1.62 -1.41 4.41
CA TYR A 108 -1.66 -0.25 5.31
C TYR A 108 -1.60 -0.75 6.75
N GLY A 109 -0.45 -0.59 7.38
CA GLY A 109 -0.17 -1.01 8.74
C GLY A 109 -0.95 -0.18 9.77
N GLU A 110 -1.20 -0.76 10.92
CA GLU A 110 -1.89 -0.08 12.02
C GLU A 110 -1.02 1.06 12.58
N PRO A 111 -1.48 2.33 12.51
CA PRO A 111 -0.69 3.46 12.97
C PRO A 111 -0.56 3.54 14.49
N ARG A 112 -1.54 3.01 15.24
CA ARG A 112 -1.53 3.04 16.70
C ARG A 112 -0.56 2.02 17.25
N ARG A 113 0.41 2.51 18.03
CA ARG A 113 1.51 1.71 18.57
C ARG A 113 1.07 0.44 19.29
N GLU A 114 0.07 0.55 20.14
CA GLU A 114 -0.44 -0.54 20.97
C GLU A 114 -1.13 -1.66 20.18
N ARG A 115 -1.51 -1.37 18.91
CA ARG A 115 -2.21 -2.32 18.03
C ARG A 115 -1.37 -2.83 16.86
N ARG A 116 -0.13 -2.40 16.71
CA ARG A 116 0.74 -2.80 15.58
C ARG A 116 0.90 -4.31 15.42
N LYS A 117 0.82 -5.05 16.51
CA LYS A 117 0.81 -6.52 16.47
C LYS A 117 -0.29 -7.09 15.56
N GLU A 118 -1.41 -6.38 15.36
CA GLU A 118 -2.46 -6.81 14.43
C GLU A 118 -1.93 -6.84 12.99
N SER A 119 -1.12 -5.85 12.60
CA SER A 119 -0.44 -5.81 11.29
C SER A 119 0.57 -6.95 11.13
N TRP A 120 1.33 -7.25 12.19
CA TRP A 120 2.30 -8.33 12.19
C TRP A 120 1.64 -9.71 12.02
N TYR A 121 0.54 -9.95 12.73
CA TYR A 121 -0.25 -11.18 12.57
C TYR A 121 -0.86 -11.26 11.17
N LEU A 122 -1.38 -10.16 10.63
CA LEU A 122 -1.96 -10.12 9.30
C LEU A 122 -0.93 -10.46 8.21
N LEU A 123 0.29 -9.91 8.27
CA LEU A 123 1.35 -10.23 7.31
C LEU A 123 1.71 -11.73 7.34
N ARG A 124 1.90 -12.30 8.52
CA ARG A 124 2.16 -13.75 8.67
C ARG A 124 0.99 -14.61 8.17
N PHE A 125 -0.22 -14.19 8.47
CA PHE A 125 -1.43 -14.86 7.96
C PHE A 125 -1.47 -14.82 6.43
N LEU A 126 -1.24 -13.67 5.82
CA LEU A 126 -1.19 -13.52 4.37
C LEU A 126 -0.08 -14.38 3.76
N ARG A 127 1.11 -14.44 4.39
CA ARG A 127 2.21 -15.31 3.93
C ARG A 127 1.79 -16.76 3.84
N ALA A 128 1.01 -17.25 4.79
CA ALA A 128 0.56 -18.62 4.84
C ALA A 128 -0.47 -18.98 3.77
N GLN A 129 -1.09 -17.99 3.09
CA GLN A 129 -2.17 -18.23 2.12
C GLN A 129 -1.66 -18.59 0.71
N SER A 130 -0.40 -18.29 0.38
CA SER A 130 0.13 -18.54 -0.96
C SER A 130 1.66 -18.67 -0.95
N SER A 131 2.18 -19.52 -1.82
CA SER A 131 3.62 -19.68 -2.09
C SER A 131 4.09 -18.90 -3.33
N GLU A 132 3.19 -18.21 -4.02
CA GLU A 132 3.52 -17.43 -5.22
C GLU A 132 4.52 -16.30 -4.91
N PRO A 133 5.33 -15.89 -5.89
CA PRO A 133 6.17 -14.72 -5.76
C PRO A 133 5.35 -13.53 -5.29
N TRP A 134 5.76 -12.88 -4.19
CA TRP A 134 4.94 -11.92 -3.47
C TRP A 134 5.62 -10.56 -3.33
N LEU A 135 4.97 -9.54 -3.87
CA LEU A 135 5.30 -8.13 -3.62
C LEU A 135 4.29 -7.55 -2.63
N CYS A 136 4.79 -7.04 -1.51
CA CYS A 136 4.00 -6.28 -0.54
C CYS A 136 4.49 -4.83 -0.53
N LEU A 137 3.59 -3.88 -0.73
CA LEU A 137 3.92 -2.46 -0.79
C LEU A 137 2.87 -1.61 -0.07
N GLY A 138 3.26 -0.44 0.40
CA GLY A 138 2.37 0.48 1.08
C GLY A 138 3.05 1.19 2.24
N ASP A 139 2.24 1.65 3.19
CA ASP A 139 2.70 2.24 4.43
C ASP A 139 2.55 1.23 5.58
N PHE A 140 3.64 0.62 5.97
CA PHE A 140 3.64 -0.38 7.05
C PHE A 140 3.45 0.22 8.43
N ASN A 141 3.59 1.54 8.56
CA ASN A 141 3.64 2.26 9.85
C ASN A 141 4.72 1.70 10.81
N GLU A 142 5.77 1.11 10.24
CA GLU A 142 6.91 0.50 10.93
C GLU A 142 8.22 0.95 10.30
N VAL A 143 9.32 0.70 10.99
CA VAL A 143 10.69 0.91 10.50
C VAL A 143 11.49 -0.37 10.66
N LEU A 144 12.38 -0.66 9.71
CA LEU A 144 13.28 -1.82 9.75
C LEU A 144 14.56 -1.54 10.53
N VAL A 145 15.01 -0.29 10.51
CA VAL A 145 16.18 0.17 11.27
C VAL A 145 15.88 1.52 11.90
N VAL A 146 16.55 1.83 13.00
CA VAL A 146 16.31 3.06 13.77
C VAL A 146 16.60 4.30 12.93
N GLU A 147 17.55 4.23 12.01
CA GLU A 147 17.98 5.30 11.13
C GLU A 147 16.94 5.75 10.11
N GLU A 148 15.90 4.94 9.87
CA GLU A 148 14.76 5.32 9.02
C GLU A 148 13.85 6.37 9.66
N GLN A 149 14.08 6.73 10.91
CA GLN A 149 13.33 7.73 11.63
C GLN A 149 14.24 8.82 12.19
N ILE A 150 13.89 10.09 11.94
CA ILE A 150 14.47 11.26 12.64
C ILE A 150 13.36 11.92 13.44
N GLY A 151 13.59 12.18 14.71
CA GLY A 151 12.66 12.91 15.57
C GLY A 151 12.84 12.66 17.05
N ALA A 152 12.06 13.35 17.87
CA ALA A 152 12.16 13.31 19.33
C ALA A 152 11.62 12.01 19.96
N ILE A 153 10.79 11.26 19.24
CA ILE A 153 10.19 10.01 19.72
C ILE A 153 10.76 8.87 18.89
N GLU A 154 11.80 8.22 19.41
CA GLU A 154 12.38 7.05 18.80
C GLU A 154 11.47 5.82 18.96
N ARG A 155 11.56 4.91 17.98
CA ARG A 155 10.97 3.58 18.11
C ARG A 155 11.70 2.80 19.19
N GLU A 156 10.95 2.10 20.03
CA GLU A 156 11.57 1.18 20.96
C GLU A 156 12.22 0.01 20.21
N LEU A 157 13.43 -0.32 20.55
CA LEU A 157 14.24 -1.35 19.86
C LEU A 157 13.50 -2.69 19.72
N TRP A 158 12.72 -3.08 20.74
CA TRP A 158 11.93 -4.33 20.67
C TRP A 158 10.88 -4.32 19.56
N GLN A 159 10.31 -3.14 19.21
CA GLN A 159 9.35 -3.03 18.09
C GLN A 159 10.05 -3.19 16.75
N VAL A 160 11.22 -2.58 16.60
CA VAL A 160 12.05 -2.72 15.40
C VAL A 160 12.43 -4.19 15.19
N ILE A 161 12.94 -4.86 16.23
CA ILE A 161 13.29 -6.29 16.21
C ILE A 161 12.05 -7.13 15.85
N ALA A 162 10.92 -6.87 16.52
CA ALA A 162 9.69 -7.64 16.26
C ALA A 162 9.20 -7.47 14.80
N PHE A 163 9.38 -6.30 14.20
CA PHE A 163 9.03 -6.11 12.78
C PHE A 163 10.06 -6.76 11.85
N GLN A 164 11.35 -6.72 12.16
CA GLN A 164 12.38 -7.48 11.45
C GLN A 164 12.06 -8.99 11.43
N ASP A 165 11.61 -9.54 12.55
CA ASP A 165 11.15 -10.94 12.64
C ASP A 165 9.96 -11.20 11.69
N VAL A 166 9.01 -10.27 11.61
CA VAL A 166 7.87 -10.38 10.65
C VAL A 166 8.35 -10.40 9.21
N VAL A 167 9.26 -9.50 8.86
CA VAL A 167 9.84 -9.44 7.51
C VAL A 167 10.56 -10.73 7.16
N SER A 168 11.34 -11.27 8.09
CA SER A 168 12.03 -12.55 7.97
C SER A 168 11.06 -13.72 7.82
N ASP A 169 10.03 -13.82 8.69
CA ASP A 169 9.01 -14.88 8.65
C ASP A 169 8.22 -14.87 7.33
N CYS A 170 7.98 -13.68 6.78
CA CYS A 170 7.33 -13.53 5.48
C CYS A 170 8.26 -13.81 4.29
N GLY A 171 9.57 -13.90 4.52
CA GLY A 171 10.58 -14.05 3.47
C GLY A 171 10.70 -12.81 2.60
N PHE A 172 10.43 -11.63 3.14
CA PHE A 172 10.58 -10.38 2.41
C PHE A 172 12.03 -9.92 2.34
N THR A 173 12.36 -9.28 1.24
CA THR A 173 13.60 -8.53 1.05
C THR A 173 13.24 -7.09 0.73
N ASP A 174 13.86 -6.14 1.43
CA ASP A 174 13.73 -4.73 1.09
C ASP A 174 14.37 -4.47 -0.29
N LEU A 175 13.61 -3.82 -1.17
CA LEU A 175 14.07 -3.50 -2.53
C LEU A 175 14.95 -2.24 -2.58
N GLY A 176 15.11 -1.56 -1.45
CA GLY A 176 15.80 -0.28 -1.37
C GLY A 176 15.02 0.86 -2.03
N PHE A 177 15.67 2.03 -2.13
CA PHE A 177 15.06 3.20 -2.73
C PHE A 177 16.08 4.07 -3.48
N HIS A 178 15.56 4.94 -4.34
CA HIS A 178 16.31 6.04 -4.95
C HIS A 178 15.60 7.34 -4.63
N GLY A 179 16.34 8.34 -4.13
CA GLY A 179 15.81 9.66 -3.80
C GLY A 179 16.08 10.05 -2.35
N LEU A 180 15.17 10.83 -1.79
CA LEU A 180 15.30 11.27 -0.39
C LEU A 180 14.99 10.11 0.56
N PRO A 181 15.76 9.93 1.65
CA PRO A 181 15.60 8.82 2.58
C PRO A 181 14.32 8.92 3.42
N TYR A 182 13.78 10.13 3.59
CA TYR A 182 12.57 10.36 4.36
C TYR A 182 11.45 10.81 3.45
N THR A 183 10.34 10.06 3.47
CA THR A 183 9.15 10.34 2.67
C THR A 183 8.07 11.07 3.47
N TRP A 184 8.28 11.26 4.78
CA TRP A 184 7.31 11.88 5.66
C TRP A 184 7.98 12.80 6.69
N ASP A 185 7.35 13.95 6.93
CA ASP A 185 7.72 14.93 7.95
C ASP A 185 6.48 15.29 8.78
N ASN A 186 6.63 15.23 10.11
CA ASN A 186 5.59 15.62 11.07
C ASN A 186 5.86 17.06 11.53
N ARG A 187 5.49 18.02 10.68
CA ARG A 187 5.54 19.45 11.05
C ARG A 187 4.50 19.81 12.09
#